data_77db3dfe958a4ed92ba169f952b8a287
#
_entry.id   77db3dfe958a4ed92ba169f952b8a287
#
_cell.length_a   1.000
_cell.length_b   1.000
_cell.length_c   1.000
_cell.angle_alpha   90.00
_cell.angle_beta   90.00
_cell.angle_gamma   90.00
#
_symmetry.space_group_name_H-M   'P 1'
#
loop_
_entity.id
_entity.type
_entity.pdbx_description
1 polymer ?
#
loop_
_entity_poly.entity_id
_entity_poly.type
_entity_poly.pdbx_seq_one_letter_code
_entity_poly.pdbx_strand_id
1 'polypeptide(L)'
;MFCQKSFIIRGRQERNIMALISTIITLIATFLPYAKVSLLGFSQSITYASTEDGKILLVLLIAAGVIYYLKRDGIAFLVSVAVLLVIIIDFIAMNDTVSESYGMAQPAIGCYLLILGGIAMVAAPFVGNKVNDAIKNIKNRNAQ
;
A
#
# COMPACT_ATOMS: atom_id res chain seq x y z
N MET A 1 4.05 -32.59 -3.14
CA MET A 1 4.29 -32.13 -1.75
C MET A 1 5.68 -31.57 -1.52
N PHE A 2 6.74 -32.22 -1.99
CA PHE A 2 8.11 -31.72 -1.87
C PHE A 2 8.39 -30.44 -2.65
N CYS A 3 7.82 -30.27 -3.85
CA CYS A 3 7.96 -29.04 -4.66
C CYS A 3 7.30 -27.83 -3.99
N GLN A 4 6.21 -28.02 -3.29
CA GLN A 4 5.56 -26.93 -2.55
C GLN A 4 6.39 -26.48 -1.34
N LYS A 5 7.02 -27.40 -0.64
CA LYS A 5 7.88 -27.09 0.50
C LYS A 5 9.16 -26.34 0.06
N SER A 6 9.76 -26.73 -1.06
CA SER A 6 10.94 -26.04 -1.58
C SER A 6 10.58 -24.68 -2.19
N PHE A 7 9.39 -24.51 -2.74
CA PHE A 7 8.90 -23.22 -3.21
C PHE A 7 8.65 -22.26 -2.04
N ILE A 8 8.04 -22.74 -0.95
CA ILE A 8 7.81 -21.97 0.27
C ILE A 8 9.14 -21.63 0.95
N ILE A 9 10.11 -22.56 0.96
CA ILE A 9 11.44 -22.34 1.55
C ILE A 9 12.26 -21.34 0.71
N ARG A 10 12.14 -21.39 -0.62
CA ARG A 10 12.79 -20.41 -1.50
C ARG A 10 12.20 -19.01 -1.34
N GLY A 11 10.89 -18.90 -1.20
CA GLY A 11 10.23 -17.64 -0.88
C GLY A 11 10.57 -17.11 0.51
N ARG A 12 10.96 -17.99 1.43
CA ARG A 12 11.39 -17.62 2.78
C ARG A 12 12.78 -16.98 2.84
N GLN A 13 13.66 -17.30 1.92
CA GLN A 13 15.04 -16.83 1.94
C GLN A 13 15.18 -15.39 1.47
N GLU A 14 14.30 -14.94 0.61
CA GLU A 14 14.34 -13.58 0.08
C GLU A 14 13.18 -12.78 0.66
N ARG A 15 13.51 -11.82 1.54
CA ARG A 15 12.51 -10.85 1.97
C ARG A 15 11.98 -10.11 0.76
N ASN A 16 10.68 -10.04 0.67
CA ASN A 16 10.05 -9.22 -0.35
C ASN A 16 10.22 -7.74 0.02
N ILE A 17 11.42 -7.22 -0.25
CA ILE A 17 11.81 -5.83 0.07
C ILE A 17 10.84 -4.85 -0.59
N MET A 18 10.38 -5.16 -1.79
CA MET A 18 9.43 -4.33 -2.50
C MET A 18 8.09 -4.24 -1.78
N ALA A 19 7.60 -5.35 -1.22
CA ALA A 19 6.37 -5.36 -0.42
C ALA A 19 6.51 -4.54 0.86
N LEU A 20 7.63 -4.64 1.54
CA LEU A 20 7.92 -3.85 2.75
C LEU A 20 7.99 -2.36 2.42
N ILE A 21 8.70 -1.98 1.36
CA ILE A 21 8.80 -0.59 0.90
C ILE A 21 7.41 -0.05 0.54
N SER A 22 6.62 -0.81 -0.21
CA SER A 22 5.25 -0.42 -0.59
C SER A 22 4.37 -0.22 0.65
N THR A 23 4.48 -1.09 1.64
CA THR A 23 3.74 -0.97 2.91
C THR A 23 4.14 0.30 3.66
N ILE A 24 5.44 0.60 3.74
CA ILE A 24 5.95 1.81 4.40
C ILE A 24 5.46 3.07 3.66
N ILE A 25 5.52 3.09 2.34
CA ILE A 25 5.03 4.21 1.53
C ILE A 25 3.54 4.42 1.75
N THR A 26 2.75 3.35 1.75
CA THR A 26 1.30 3.43 2.02
C THR A 26 1.02 3.92 3.43
N LEU A 27 1.80 3.47 4.41
CA LEU A 27 1.69 3.94 5.79
C LEU A 27 1.98 5.44 5.90
N ILE A 28 3.03 5.92 5.28
CA ILE A 28 3.36 7.36 5.23
C ILE A 28 2.24 8.14 4.54
N ALA A 29 1.71 7.62 3.43
CA ALA A 29 0.62 8.24 2.68
C ALA A 29 -0.65 8.40 3.55
N THR A 30 -0.88 7.51 4.51
CA THR A 30 -2.02 7.59 5.43
C THR A 30 -1.94 8.83 6.35
N PHE A 31 -0.74 9.30 6.64
CA PHE A 31 -0.53 10.53 7.43
C PHE A 31 -0.51 11.81 6.59
N LEU A 32 -0.46 11.69 5.27
CA LEU A 32 -0.52 12.83 4.37
C LEU A 32 -1.96 13.37 4.25
N PRO A 33 -2.15 14.65 3.90
CA PRO A 33 -3.47 15.19 3.69
C PRO A 33 -4.18 14.43 2.56
N TYR A 34 -5.31 13.82 2.91
CA TYR A 34 -6.14 13.01 2.01
C TYR A 34 -7.12 13.86 1.21
N ALA A 35 -7.75 14.82 1.88
CA ALA A 35 -8.70 15.74 1.28
C ALA A 35 -8.47 17.16 1.78
N LYS A 36 -8.74 18.12 0.94
CA LYS A 36 -8.76 19.54 1.28
C LYS A 36 -10.18 20.06 1.15
N VAL A 37 -10.69 20.66 2.21
CA VAL A 37 -11.99 21.31 2.22
C VAL A 37 -11.78 22.81 2.33
N SER A 38 -12.29 23.58 1.37
CA SER A 38 -12.24 25.03 1.41
C SER A 38 -13.65 25.59 1.59
N LEU A 39 -13.86 26.25 2.72
CA LEU A 39 -15.10 26.93 3.06
C LEU A 39 -14.82 28.41 3.34
N LEU A 40 -15.44 29.29 2.59
CA LEU A 40 -15.43 30.76 2.82
C LEU A 40 -14.03 31.37 3.06
N GLY A 41 -13.01 30.88 2.31
CA GLY A 41 -11.64 31.39 2.44
C GLY A 41 -10.78 30.66 3.47
N PHE A 42 -11.33 29.72 4.22
CA PHE A 42 -10.58 28.84 5.11
C PHE A 42 -10.40 27.47 4.46
N SER A 43 -9.15 27.06 4.29
CA SER A 43 -8.83 25.72 3.79
C SER A 43 -8.38 24.84 4.94
N GLN A 44 -9.08 23.74 5.15
CA GLN A 44 -8.70 22.74 6.14
C GLN A 44 -8.33 21.44 5.42
N SER A 45 -7.18 20.89 5.78
CA SER A 45 -6.74 19.60 5.27
C SER A 45 -7.13 18.50 6.26
N ILE A 46 -7.72 17.43 5.73
CA ILE A 46 -8.10 16.25 6.49
C ILE A 46 -7.10 15.16 6.18
N THR A 47 -6.47 14.64 7.23
CA THR A 47 -5.57 13.51 7.14
C THR A 47 -6.37 12.21 7.16
N TYR A 48 -6.01 11.24 6.32
CA TYR A 48 -6.73 9.97 6.26
C TYR A 48 -6.71 9.23 7.60
N ALA A 49 -5.61 9.28 8.33
CA ALA A 49 -5.47 8.68 9.66
C ALA A 49 -6.45 9.25 10.70
N SER A 50 -7.00 10.43 10.48
CA SER A 50 -7.99 11.02 11.40
C SER A 50 -9.41 10.50 11.19
N THR A 51 -9.68 9.85 10.07
CA THR A 51 -10.97 9.22 9.78
C THR A 51 -11.08 7.85 10.46
N GLU A 52 -12.29 7.38 10.67
CA GLU A 52 -12.50 6.04 11.25
C GLU A 52 -12.00 4.94 10.33
N ASP A 53 -12.27 5.07 9.03
CA ASP A 53 -11.78 4.14 8.03
C ASP A 53 -10.25 4.16 7.92
N GLY A 54 -9.64 5.32 8.11
CA GLY A 54 -8.19 5.46 8.17
C GLY A 54 -7.55 4.74 9.34
N LYS A 55 -8.22 4.70 10.49
CA LYS A 55 -7.75 3.92 11.65
C LYS A 55 -7.79 2.42 11.36
N ILE A 56 -8.86 1.95 10.72
CA ILE A 56 -8.97 0.55 10.28
C ILE A 56 -7.85 0.22 9.28
N LEU A 57 -7.63 1.11 8.32
CA LEU A 57 -6.56 0.93 7.34
C LEU A 57 -5.18 0.89 8.00
N LEU A 58 -4.92 1.74 8.99
CA LEU A 58 -3.66 1.72 9.76
C LEU A 58 -3.42 0.36 10.41
N VAL A 59 -4.44 -0.19 11.06
CA VAL A 59 -4.34 -1.52 11.70
C VAL A 59 -4.04 -2.59 10.64
N LEU A 60 -4.73 -2.55 9.51
CA LEU A 60 -4.50 -3.48 8.39
C LEU A 60 -3.10 -3.33 7.82
N LEU A 61 -2.58 -2.12 7.68
CA LEU A 61 -1.23 -1.86 7.16
C LEU A 61 -0.16 -2.38 8.12
N ILE A 62 -0.33 -2.15 9.42
CA ILE A 62 0.58 -2.67 10.45
C ILE A 62 0.57 -4.20 10.41
N ALA A 63 -0.62 -4.81 10.36
CA ALA A 63 -0.77 -6.26 10.24
C ALA A 63 -0.09 -6.79 8.97
N ALA A 64 -0.29 -6.14 7.82
CA ALA A 64 0.35 -6.52 6.57
C ALA A 64 1.88 -6.44 6.67
N GLY A 65 2.40 -5.35 7.25
CA GLY A 65 3.83 -5.18 7.47
C GLY A 65 4.45 -6.27 8.34
N VAL A 66 3.77 -6.63 9.43
CA VAL A 66 4.20 -7.73 10.31
C VAL A 66 4.16 -9.08 9.58
N ILE A 67 3.11 -9.33 8.81
CA ILE A 67 2.97 -10.59 8.05
C ILE A 67 4.07 -10.69 6.96
N TYR A 68 4.37 -9.60 6.26
CA TYR A 68 5.48 -9.56 5.32
C TYR A 68 6.83 -9.76 6.00
N TYR A 69 6.99 -9.19 7.18
CA TYR A 69 8.20 -9.40 7.99
C TYR A 69 8.35 -10.87 8.41
N LEU A 70 7.25 -11.54 8.76
CA LEU A 70 7.22 -12.96 9.08
C LEU A 70 7.33 -13.88 7.85
N LYS A 71 7.41 -13.30 6.65
CA LYS A 71 7.60 -14.02 5.38
C LYS A 71 6.43 -14.94 5.00
N ARG A 72 5.22 -14.59 5.39
CA ARG A 72 3.99 -15.30 5.01
C ARG A 72 3.32 -14.61 3.82
N ASP A 73 3.87 -14.80 2.64
CA ASP A 73 3.45 -14.07 1.43
C ASP A 73 1.99 -14.30 1.04
N GLY A 74 1.46 -15.51 1.26
CA GLY A 74 0.07 -15.82 0.92
C GLY A 74 -0.96 -15.04 1.72
N ILE A 75 -0.77 -14.97 3.05
CA ILE A 75 -1.65 -14.22 3.94
C ILE A 75 -1.46 -12.72 3.73
N ALA A 76 -0.22 -12.29 3.54
CA ALA A 76 0.12 -10.91 3.24
C ALA A 76 -0.55 -10.42 1.96
N PHE A 77 -0.61 -11.25 0.93
CA PHE A 77 -1.31 -10.94 -0.32
C PHE A 77 -2.81 -10.70 -0.08
N LEU A 78 -3.47 -11.57 0.69
CA LEU A 78 -4.88 -11.41 1.04
C LEU A 78 -5.13 -10.11 1.80
N VAL A 79 -4.28 -9.79 2.75
CA VAL A 79 -4.38 -8.52 3.51
C VAL A 79 -4.15 -7.32 2.59
N SER A 80 -3.20 -7.40 1.65
CA SER A 80 -2.94 -6.34 0.68
C SER A 80 -4.15 -6.10 -0.24
N VAL A 81 -4.82 -7.15 -0.68
CA VAL A 81 -6.06 -7.04 -1.47
C VAL A 81 -7.16 -6.36 -0.64
N ALA A 82 -7.31 -6.73 0.63
CA ALA A 82 -8.27 -6.09 1.53
C ALA A 82 -7.95 -4.59 1.71
N VAL A 83 -6.69 -4.22 1.90
CA VAL A 83 -6.24 -2.82 1.98
C VAL A 83 -6.59 -2.06 0.72
N LEU A 84 -6.31 -2.63 -0.44
CA LEU A 84 -6.63 -2.00 -1.73
C LEU A 84 -8.13 -1.80 -1.92
N LEU A 85 -8.96 -2.78 -1.54
CA LEU A 85 -10.42 -2.68 -1.60
C LEU A 85 -10.94 -1.54 -0.72
N VAL A 86 -10.45 -1.43 0.50
CA VAL A 86 -10.82 -0.31 1.40
C VAL A 86 -10.45 1.03 0.76
N ILE A 87 -9.25 1.16 0.24
CA ILE A 87 -8.79 2.39 -0.42
C ILE A 87 -9.69 2.75 -1.62
N ILE A 88 -10.08 1.77 -2.44
CA ILE A 88 -10.93 2.00 -3.61
C ILE A 88 -12.34 2.44 -3.18
N ILE A 89 -12.92 1.78 -2.18
CA ILE A 89 -14.26 2.13 -1.66
C ILE A 89 -14.24 3.56 -1.12
N ASP A 90 -13.24 3.92 -0.34
CA ASP A 90 -13.08 5.27 0.21
C ASP A 90 -12.88 6.32 -0.89
N PHE A 91 -12.12 5.97 -1.93
CA PHE A 91 -11.92 6.85 -3.07
C PHE A 91 -13.23 7.13 -3.83
N ILE A 92 -14.05 6.10 -4.03
CA ILE A 92 -15.35 6.25 -4.68
C ILE A 92 -16.26 7.12 -3.81
N ALA A 93 -16.34 6.84 -2.51
CA ALA A 93 -17.16 7.64 -1.57
C ALA A 93 -16.70 9.10 -1.52
N MET A 94 -15.40 9.34 -1.55
CA MET A 94 -14.87 10.71 -1.59
C MET A 94 -15.21 11.42 -2.90
N ASN A 95 -15.16 10.71 -4.02
CA ASN A 95 -15.48 11.28 -5.32
C ASN A 95 -16.96 11.70 -5.40
N ASP A 96 -17.86 10.93 -4.80
CA ASP A 96 -19.28 11.30 -4.68
C ASP A 96 -19.43 12.55 -3.81
N THR A 97 -18.76 12.63 -2.68
CA THR A 97 -18.77 13.80 -1.80
C THR A 97 -18.21 15.04 -2.50
N VAL A 98 -17.16 14.89 -3.29
CA VAL A 98 -16.59 15.99 -4.09
C VAL A 98 -17.59 16.50 -5.11
N SER A 99 -18.32 15.62 -5.77
CA SER A 99 -19.32 15.99 -6.76
C SER A 99 -20.52 16.71 -6.13
N GLU A 100 -20.93 16.33 -4.94
CA GLU A 100 -22.01 16.96 -4.19
C GLU A 100 -21.62 18.31 -3.57
N SER A 101 -20.35 18.50 -3.27
CA SER A 101 -19.85 19.71 -2.59
C SER A 101 -19.52 20.87 -3.52
N TYR A 102 -19.89 20.79 -4.79
CA TYR A 102 -19.66 21.85 -5.79
C TYR A 102 -18.19 22.36 -5.85
N GLY A 103 -17.23 21.44 -5.66
CA GLY A 103 -15.80 21.77 -5.73
C GLY A 103 -15.20 22.33 -4.44
N MET A 104 -15.95 22.36 -3.34
CA MET A 104 -15.41 22.78 -2.02
C MET A 104 -14.47 21.76 -1.41
N ALA A 105 -14.66 20.47 -1.74
CA ALA A 105 -13.75 19.40 -1.36
C ALA A 105 -12.91 18.96 -2.56
N GLN A 106 -11.62 18.80 -2.38
CA GLN A 106 -10.71 18.34 -3.42
C GLN A 106 -9.82 17.20 -2.90
N PRO A 107 -9.56 16.18 -3.74
CA PRO A 107 -8.61 15.13 -3.36
C PRO A 107 -7.21 15.72 -3.23
N ALA A 108 -6.52 15.37 -2.16
CA ALA A 108 -5.16 15.80 -1.92
C ALA A 108 -4.14 14.73 -2.38
N ILE A 109 -2.87 15.07 -2.35
CA ILE A 109 -1.78 14.19 -2.80
C ILE A 109 -1.76 12.85 -2.05
N GLY A 110 -2.16 12.83 -0.79
CA GLY A 110 -2.23 11.61 0.02
C GLY A 110 -3.16 10.55 -0.55
N CYS A 111 -4.26 10.97 -1.17
CA CYS A 111 -5.21 10.06 -1.81
C CYS A 111 -4.57 9.30 -2.97
N TYR A 112 -3.85 10.00 -3.85
CA TYR A 112 -3.16 9.38 -4.98
C TYR A 112 -2.04 8.46 -4.54
N LEU A 113 -1.29 8.86 -3.51
CA LEU A 113 -0.23 8.03 -2.93
C LEU A 113 -0.78 6.77 -2.26
N LEU A 114 -1.94 6.84 -1.62
CA LEU A 114 -2.61 5.67 -1.06
C LEU A 114 -2.99 4.66 -2.14
N ILE A 115 -3.56 5.14 -3.25
CA ILE A 115 -3.94 4.28 -4.38
C ILE A 115 -2.71 3.61 -4.98
N LEU A 116 -1.66 4.39 -5.26
CA LEU A 116 -0.41 3.87 -5.81
C LEU A 116 0.25 2.87 -4.85
N GLY A 117 0.29 3.19 -3.56
CA GLY A 117 0.82 2.30 -2.53
C GLY A 117 0.04 1.00 -2.42
N GLY A 118 -1.29 1.07 -2.46
CA GLY A 118 -2.16 -0.11 -2.43
C GLY A 118 -1.96 -1.01 -3.65
N ILE A 119 -1.88 -0.44 -4.84
CA ILE A 119 -1.59 -1.18 -6.07
C ILE A 119 -0.19 -1.82 -6.00
N ALA A 120 0.80 -1.07 -5.53
CA ALA A 120 2.16 -1.58 -5.36
C ALA A 120 2.23 -2.74 -4.35
N MET A 121 1.48 -2.67 -3.25
CA MET A 121 1.39 -3.76 -2.29
C MET A 121 0.82 -5.05 -2.89
N VAL A 122 -0.22 -4.95 -3.71
CA VAL A 122 -0.81 -6.11 -4.39
C VAL A 122 0.11 -6.64 -5.48
N ALA A 123 0.80 -5.78 -6.20
CA ALA A 123 1.73 -6.16 -7.26
C ALA A 123 3.06 -6.72 -6.73
N ALA A 124 3.46 -6.35 -5.52
CA ALA A 124 4.75 -6.71 -4.95
C ALA A 124 5.06 -8.22 -4.92
N PRO A 125 4.12 -9.12 -4.58
CA PRO A 125 4.38 -10.56 -4.64
C PRO A 125 4.69 -11.08 -6.03
N PHE A 126 4.13 -10.45 -7.08
CA PHE A 126 4.35 -10.86 -8.47
C PHE A 126 5.62 -10.26 -9.07
N VAL A 127 5.92 -9.01 -8.74
CA VAL A 127 7.04 -8.25 -9.30
C VAL A 127 8.32 -8.43 -8.46
N GLY A 128 8.18 -8.66 -7.16
CA GLY A 128 9.30 -8.79 -6.23
C GLY A 128 10.31 -9.85 -6.63
N ASN A 129 9.86 -11.00 -7.12
CA ASN A 129 10.75 -12.06 -7.58
C ASN A 129 11.59 -11.63 -8.79
N LYS A 130 10.98 -10.95 -9.76
CA LYS A 130 11.68 -10.43 -10.94
C LYS A 130 12.70 -9.35 -10.57
N VAL A 131 12.35 -8.48 -9.65
CA VAL A 131 13.25 -7.43 -9.16
C VAL A 131 14.43 -8.03 -8.42
N ASN A 132 14.20 -9.03 -7.57
CA ASN A 132 15.28 -9.72 -6.86
C ASN A 132 16.24 -10.45 -7.81
N ASP A 133 15.70 -11.09 -8.84
CA ASP A 133 16.52 -11.75 -9.88
C ASP A 133 17.35 -10.72 -10.66
N ALA A 134 16.75 -9.58 -11.01
CA ALA A 134 17.46 -8.49 -11.69
C ALA A 134 18.60 -7.93 -10.82
N ILE A 135 18.36 -7.73 -9.53
CA ILE A 135 19.37 -7.24 -8.57
C ILE A 135 20.52 -8.25 -8.44
N LYS A 136 20.21 -9.54 -8.37
CA LYS A 136 21.24 -10.60 -8.33
C LYS A 136 22.10 -10.61 -9.59
N ASN A 137 21.47 -10.47 -10.76
CA ASN A 137 22.19 -10.41 -12.03
C ASN A 137 23.13 -9.21 -12.11
N ILE A 138 22.68 -8.04 -11.66
CA ILE A 138 23.52 -6.83 -11.61
C ILE A 138 24.68 -7.03 -10.63
N LYS A 139 24.42 -7.59 -9.47
CA LYS A 139 25.45 -7.86 -8.46
C LYS A 139 26.50 -8.84 -8.99
N ASN A 140 26.08 -9.89 -9.70
CA ASN A 140 27.00 -10.87 -10.29
C ASN A 140 27.84 -10.25 -11.42
N ARG A 141 27.31 -9.32 -12.22
CA ARG A 141 28.06 -8.59 -13.23
C ARG A 141 29.14 -7.70 -12.62
N ASN A 142 28.83 -7.04 -11.52
CA ASN A 142 29.82 -6.17 -10.85
C ASN A 142 30.89 -6.95 -10.08
N ALA A 143 30.65 -8.24 -9.77
CA ALA A 143 31.62 -9.12 -9.12
C ALA A 143 32.61 -9.76 -10.12
N GLN A 144 32.35 -9.66 -11.42
CA GLN A 144 33.27 -10.08 -12.48
C GLN A 144 34.13 -8.89 -12.95
#